data_cfab2463b2285315bf40998ff55d0f81
#
_entry.id   cfab2463b2285315bf40998ff55d0f81
#
_cell.length_a   1.000
_cell.length_b   1.000
_cell.length_c   1.000
_cell.angle_alpha   90.00
_cell.angle_beta   90.00
_cell.angle_gamma   90.00
#
_symmetry.space_group_name_H-M   'P 1'
#
loop_
_entity.id
_entity.type
_entity.pdbx_description
1 polymer ?
#
loop_
_entity_poly.entity_id
_entity_poly.type
_entity_poly.pdbx_seq_one_letter_code
_entity_poly.pdbx_strand_id
1 'polypeptide(L)'
;MIRKKKKKFLIILVLICFRGVSQQKIILEKTDYIVKKTDKEWKEQLPKMSYMVLRKAATEYPFTGKYNNHKANGIYTCAGCNTPLYESNYKYDSRCGWPSFDRAINSNIEYDVDYKLGYARTELKCNKCGGHLGHVFKDGPEETTGKRHCINSAALNFIPVE
;
A
#
# COMPACT_ATOMS: atom_id res chain seq x y z
N MET A 1 -25.30 56.01 -64.50
CA MET A 1 -26.22 55.14 -63.69
C MET A 1 -25.41 53.89 -63.27
N ILE A 2 -24.82 53.89 -62.08
CA ILE A 2 -23.85 52.88 -61.65
C ILE A 2 -24.56 51.92 -60.67
N ARG A 3 -24.75 50.66 -61.12
CA ARG A 3 -25.35 49.61 -60.31
C ARG A 3 -24.30 49.04 -59.31
N LYS A 4 -24.48 49.29 -58.01
CA LYS A 4 -23.67 48.67 -56.93
C LYS A 4 -24.15 47.23 -56.76
N LYS A 5 -23.29 46.23 -57.06
CA LYS A 5 -23.48 44.82 -56.70
C LYS A 5 -23.18 44.63 -55.20
N LYS A 6 -24.21 44.27 -54.43
CA LYS A 6 -24.04 43.82 -53.02
C LYS A 6 -23.45 42.40 -53.01
N LYS A 7 -22.22 42.24 -52.49
CA LYS A 7 -21.64 40.94 -52.16
C LYS A 7 -22.30 40.41 -50.88
N LYS A 8 -22.98 39.28 -50.94
CA LYS A 8 -23.45 38.55 -49.80
C LYS A 8 -22.27 37.79 -49.22
N PHE A 9 -21.86 38.14 -47.99
CA PHE A 9 -20.87 37.37 -47.20
C PHE A 9 -21.60 36.19 -46.57
N LEU A 10 -21.26 34.97 -46.99
CA LEU A 10 -21.75 33.74 -46.41
C LEU A 10 -20.87 33.39 -45.25
N ILE A 11 -21.35 33.63 -44.01
CA ILE A 11 -20.66 33.21 -42.77
C ILE A 11 -20.90 31.72 -42.61
N ILE A 12 -19.90 30.88 -42.89
CA ILE A 12 -19.93 29.45 -42.59
C ILE A 12 -19.59 29.28 -41.10
N LEU A 13 -20.61 28.99 -40.32
CA LEU A 13 -20.46 28.65 -38.89
C LEU A 13 -19.89 27.22 -38.79
N VAL A 14 -18.58 27.11 -38.54
CA VAL A 14 -17.94 25.83 -38.29
C VAL A 14 -18.28 25.42 -36.85
N LEU A 15 -19.26 24.51 -36.70
CA LEU A 15 -19.53 23.84 -35.44
C LEU A 15 -18.40 22.83 -35.17
N ILE A 16 -17.45 23.25 -34.34
CA ILE A 16 -16.44 22.36 -33.77
C ILE A 16 -17.14 21.49 -32.72
N CYS A 17 -17.50 20.28 -33.10
CA CYS A 17 -17.92 19.25 -32.13
C CYS A 17 -16.73 18.90 -31.26
N PHE A 18 -16.63 19.47 -30.06
CA PHE A 18 -15.81 18.96 -28.98
C PHE A 18 -16.32 17.56 -28.61
N ARG A 19 -15.73 16.54 -29.21
CA ARG A 19 -15.87 15.18 -28.68
C ARG A 19 -15.19 15.18 -27.32
N GLY A 20 -16.01 15.15 -26.26
CA GLY A 20 -15.52 14.96 -24.89
C GLY A 20 -14.66 13.68 -24.85
N VAL A 21 -13.37 13.84 -24.62
CA VAL A 21 -12.50 12.72 -24.27
C VAL A 21 -13.01 12.22 -22.93
N SER A 22 -13.79 11.14 -22.97
CA SER A 22 -14.18 10.40 -21.78
C SER A 22 -12.87 10.03 -21.07
N GLN A 23 -12.61 10.64 -19.92
CA GLN A 23 -11.56 10.20 -19.01
C GLN A 23 -11.95 8.78 -18.57
N GLN A 24 -11.37 7.81 -19.28
CA GLN A 24 -11.44 6.42 -18.91
C GLN A 24 -10.74 6.31 -17.55
N LYS A 25 -11.56 6.26 -16.49
CA LYS A 25 -11.09 5.97 -15.14
C LYS A 25 -10.39 4.62 -15.23
N ILE A 26 -9.05 4.64 -15.16
CA ILE A 26 -8.26 3.41 -15.04
C ILE A 26 -8.68 2.84 -13.69
N ILE A 27 -9.62 1.91 -13.73
CA ILE A 27 -9.90 1.03 -12.59
C ILE A 27 -8.67 0.12 -12.58
N LEU A 28 -7.72 0.41 -11.68
CA LEU A 28 -6.68 -0.55 -11.32
C LEU A 28 -7.41 -1.80 -10.90
N GLU A 29 -7.37 -2.83 -11.74
CA GLU A 29 -7.96 -4.13 -11.43
C GLU A 29 -7.38 -4.55 -10.08
N LYS A 30 -8.27 -4.79 -9.13
CA LYS A 30 -7.95 -5.27 -7.79
C LYS A 30 -7.07 -6.51 -7.94
N THR A 31 -5.83 -6.43 -7.50
CA THR A 31 -4.83 -7.50 -7.63
C THR A 31 -5.45 -8.82 -7.15
N ASP A 32 -5.43 -9.83 -8.00
CA ASP A 32 -6.05 -11.13 -7.68
C ASP A 32 -5.06 -11.92 -6.81
N TYR A 33 -5.23 -11.80 -5.47
CA TYR A 33 -4.33 -12.43 -4.52
C TYR A 33 -4.39 -13.96 -4.58
N ILE A 34 -3.22 -14.61 -4.47
CA ILE A 34 -3.09 -16.07 -4.51
C ILE A 34 -3.80 -16.73 -3.32
N VAL A 35 -3.67 -16.11 -2.12
CA VAL A 35 -4.33 -16.60 -0.90
C VAL A 35 -5.64 -15.85 -0.71
N LYS A 36 -6.73 -16.53 -1.01
CA LYS A 36 -8.10 -16.01 -0.87
C LYS A 36 -8.83 -16.75 0.22
N LYS A 37 -9.44 -16.00 1.11
CA LYS A 37 -10.34 -16.52 2.16
C LYS A 37 -11.49 -15.53 2.36
N THR A 38 -12.62 -16.03 2.78
CA THR A 38 -13.74 -15.20 3.22
C THR A 38 -13.40 -14.43 4.48
N ASP A 39 -14.10 -13.33 4.74
CA ASP A 39 -13.92 -12.54 5.96
C ASP A 39 -14.13 -13.38 7.24
N LYS A 40 -15.07 -14.34 7.19
CA LYS A 40 -15.33 -15.28 8.27
C LYS A 40 -14.11 -16.18 8.54
N GLU A 41 -13.54 -16.82 7.52
CA GLU A 41 -12.36 -17.68 7.64
C GLU A 41 -11.13 -16.91 8.17
N TRP A 42 -10.92 -15.67 7.73
CA TRP A 42 -9.87 -14.82 8.27
C TRP A 42 -10.07 -14.52 9.75
N LYS A 43 -11.32 -14.24 10.16
CA LYS A 43 -11.67 -13.93 11.54
C LYS A 43 -11.52 -15.14 12.46
N GLU A 44 -11.79 -16.33 11.97
CA GLU A 44 -11.63 -17.60 12.71
C GLU A 44 -10.15 -18.00 12.84
N GLN A 45 -9.35 -17.75 11.80
CA GLN A 45 -7.94 -18.14 11.77
C GLN A 45 -7.04 -17.19 12.59
N LEU A 46 -7.33 -15.88 12.60
CA LEU A 46 -6.43 -14.87 13.10
C LEU A 46 -6.77 -14.44 14.54
N PRO A 47 -5.76 -14.19 15.39
CA PRO A 47 -5.97 -13.44 16.62
C PRO A 47 -6.67 -12.09 16.32
N LYS A 48 -7.50 -11.61 17.24
CA LYS A 48 -8.33 -10.42 17.05
C LYS A 48 -7.55 -9.22 16.50
N MET A 49 -6.39 -8.90 17.06
CA MET A 49 -5.58 -7.76 16.61
C MET A 49 -4.99 -8.00 15.22
N SER A 50 -4.50 -9.21 14.93
CA SER A 50 -3.99 -9.58 13.60
C SER A 50 -5.08 -9.47 12.52
N TYR A 51 -6.30 -9.91 12.83
CA TYR A 51 -7.45 -9.73 11.94
C TYR A 51 -7.76 -8.24 11.72
N MET A 52 -7.81 -7.42 12.79
CA MET A 52 -8.09 -5.99 12.68
C MET A 52 -7.03 -5.28 11.81
N VAL A 53 -5.76 -5.61 12.01
CA VAL A 53 -4.66 -5.04 11.22
C VAL A 53 -4.73 -5.53 9.79
N LEU A 54 -4.62 -6.84 9.55
CA LEU A 54 -4.48 -7.40 8.21
C LEU A 54 -5.71 -7.21 7.32
N ARG A 55 -6.93 -7.22 7.91
CA ARG A 55 -8.18 -7.24 7.12
C ARG A 55 -9.03 -5.98 7.23
N LYS A 56 -8.84 -5.19 8.28
CA LYS A 56 -9.55 -3.92 8.49
C LYS A 56 -8.62 -2.70 8.44
N ALA A 57 -7.33 -2.93 8.13
CA ALA A 57 -6.28 -1.90 8.07
C ALA A 57 -6.26 -1.01 9.32
N ALA A 58 -6.41 -1.65 10.50
CA ALA A 58 -6.21 -0.99 11.79
C ALA A 58 -4.71 -0.86 12.09
N THR A 59 -4.38 -0.06 13.09
CA THR A 59 -3.03 0.09 13.62
C THR A 59 -3.03 -0.29 15.10
N GLU A 60 -2.09 -1.12 15.53
CA GLU A 60 -1.87 -1.41 16.95
C GLU A 60 -1.31 -0.18 17.69
N TYR A 61 -1.42 -0.14 19.02
CA TYR A 61 -0.82 0.96 19.80
C TYR A 61 0.71 0.93 19.72
N PRO A 62 1.36 2.12 19.68
CA PRO A 62 2.82 2.18 19.65
C PRO A 62 3.43 1.55 20.92
N PHE A 63 4.59 0.94 20.78
CA PHE A 63 5.38 0.29 21.84
C PHE A 63 4.75 -0.95 22.47
N THR A 64 3.58 -1.42 22.02
CA THR A 64 2.88 -2.59 22.59
C THR A 64 3.15 -3.88 21.83
N GLY A 65 3.64 -3.79 20.59
CA GLY A 65 3.83 -4.94 19.72
C GLY A 65 5.07 -5.77 20.10
N LYS A 66 4.91 -7.11 20.13
CA LYS A 66 5.96 -8.06 20.56
C LYS A 66 7.27 -7.98 19.76
N TYR A 67 7.20 -7.46 18.52
CA TYR A 67 8.37 -7.39 17.64
C TYR A 67 9.02 -5.99 17.58
N ASN A 68 8.48 -4.99 18.32
CA ASN A 68 9.09 -3.67 18.35
C ASN A 68 10.57 -3.74 18.73
N ASN A 69 10.88 -4.34 19.89
CA ASN A 69 12.23 -4.47 20.43
C ASN A 69 12.87 -5.86 20.17
N HIS A 70 12.30 -6.68 19.28
CA HIS A 70 12.78 -8.02 18.98
C HIS A 70 14.06 -7.97 18.13
N LYS A 71 15.09 -8.73 18.55
CA LYS A 71 16.45 -8.69 17.96
C LYS A 71 16.99 -10.06 17.54
N ALA A 72 16.18 -11.13 17.64
CA ALA A 72 16.61 -12.47 17.22
C ALA A 72 16.84 -12.54 15.71
N ASN A 73 17.77 -13.38 15.28
CA ASN A 73 18.01 -13.65 13.86
C ASN A 73 16.90 -14.54 13.29
N GLY A 74 16.37 -14.15 12.13
CA GLY A 74 15.30 -14.90 11.49
C GLY A 74 14.53 -14.09 10.46
N ILE A 75 13.35 -14.63 10.12
CA ILE A 75 12.50 -14.09 9.08
C ILE A 75 11.14 -13.72 9.67
N TYR A 76 10.71 -12.49 9.44
CA TYR A 76 9.36 -12.03 9.72
C TYR A 76 8.45 -12.39 8.56
N THR A 77 7.38 -13.14 8.85
CA THR A 77 6.41 -13.61 7.85
C THR A 77 5.05 -12.96 8.07
N CYS A 78 4.20 -12.95 7.05
CA CYS A 78 2.82 -12.49 7.16
C CYS A 78 2.03 -13.36 8.14
N ALA A 79 1.43 -12.78 9.17
CA ALA A 79 0.61 -13.53 10.13
C ALA A 79 -0.64 -14.17 9.50
N GLY A 80 -1.06 -13.70 8.32
CA GLY A 80 -2.20 -14.26 7.60
C GLY A 80 -1.87 -15.49 6.75
N CYS A 81 -0.75 -15.47 6.03
CA CYS A 81 -0.44 -16.49 5.01
C CYS A 81 0.99 -17.03 5.07
N ASN A 82 1.77 -16.68 6.09
CA ASN A 82 3.15 -17.11 6.32
C ASN A 82 4.15 -16.75 5.20
N THR A 83 3.79 -15.85 4.28
CA THR A 83 4.72 -15.34 3.26
C THR A 83 5.89 -14.62 3.94
N PRO A 84 7.17 -14.95 3.63
CA PRO A 84 8.32 -14.20 4.12
C PRO A 84 8.25 -12.74 3.66
N LEU A 85 8.41 -11.79 4.59
CA LEU A 85 8.27 -10.37 4.30
C LEU A 85 9.55 -9.59 4.55
N TYR A 86 10.22 -9.86 5.67
CA TYR A 86 11.41 -9.15 6.10
C TYR A 86 12.42 -10.11 6.73
N GLU A 87 13.70 -9.84 6.49
CA GLU A 87 14.80 -10.46 7.22
C GLU A 87 15.16 -9.62 8.45
N SER A 88 15.62 -10.26 9.52
CA SER A 88 16.00 -9.59 10.76
C SER A 88 17.13 -8.57 10.59
N ASN A 89 18.04 -8.79 9.63
CA ASN A 89 19.15 -7.88 9.31
C ASN A 89 18.71 -6.56 8.65
N TYR A 90 17.46 -6.48 8.15
CA TYR A 90 16.85 -5.24 7.63
C TYR A 90 16.17 -4.43 8.72
N LYS A 91 16.04 -5.02 9.95
CA LYS A 91 15.37 -4.39 11.08
C LYS A 91 16.30 -3.44 11.82
N TYR A 92 15.79 -2.26 12.17
CA TYR A 92 16.50 -1.29 12.98
C TYR A 92 15.56 -0.61 14.01
N ASP A 93 16.13 0.06 14.99
CA ASP A 93 15.38 0.83 16.00
C ASP A 93 15.13 2.26 15.48
N SER A 94 13.92 2.50 14.99
CA SER A 94 13.47 3.83 14.55
C SER A 94 12.86 4.67 15.67
N ARG A 95 12.65 4.11 16.87
CA ARG A 95 11.98 4.72 18.02
C ARG A 95 10.54 5.18 17.75
N CYS A 96 9.93 4.74 16.65
CA CYS A 96 8.55 5.12 16.32
C CYS A 96 7.48 4.32 17.09
N GLY A 97 7.87 3.24 17.78
CA GLY A 97 6.97 2.37 18.52
C GLY A 97 6.45 1.15 17.78
N TRP A 98 6.89 0.93 16.54
CA TRP A 98 6.58 -0.22 15.73
C TRP A 98 7.85 -0.85 15.11
N PRO A 99 7.85 -2.15 14.79
CA PRO A 99 8.92 -2.78 14.03
C PRO A 99 9.22 -2.01 12.76
N SER A 100 10.48 -1.64 12.57
CA SER A 100 10.93 -0.85 11.43
C SER A 100 12.02 -1.58 10.66
N PHE A 101 11.89 -1.57 9.31
CA PHE A 101 12.82 -2.21 8.39
C PHE A 101 13.20 -1.20 7.31
N ASP A 102 14.46 -1.25 6.83
CA ASP A 102 14.92 -0.37 5.75
C ASP A 102 14.52 -0.88 4.36
N ARG A 103 14.23 -2.17 4.24
CA ARG A 103 13.77 -2.85 3.02
C ARG A 103 12.95 -4.10 3.33
N ALA A 104 12.32 -4.66 2.32
CA ALA A 104 11.58 -5.90 2.37
C ALA A 104 12.19 -6.97 1.45
N ILE A 105 11.73 -8.21 1.58
CA ILE A 105 11.93 -9.25 0.56
C ILE A 105 11.05 -8.84 -0.64
N ASN A 106 11.69 -8.33 -1.71
CA ASN A 106 11.08 -7.47 -2.74
C ASN A 106 9.78 -7.97 -3.37
N SER A 107 9.69 -9.22 -3.80
CA SER A 107 8.50 -9.74 -4.49
C SER A 107 7.29 -10.00 -3.60
N ASN A 108 7.44 -9.83 -2.28
CA ASN A 108 6.43 -10.25 -1.30
C ASN A 108 5.63 -9.08 -0.70
N ILE A 109 5.99 -7.85 -1.06
CA ILE A 109 5.28 -6.63 -0.64
C ILE A 109 4.65 -5.93 -1.84
N GLU A 110 3.40 -5.55 -1.69
CA GLU A 110 2.67 -4.66 -2.59
C GLU A 110 2.63 -3.25 -1.98
N TYR A 111 2.79 -2.24 -2.83
CA TYR A 111 2.69 -0.83 -2.47
C TYR A 111 1.38 -0.28 -3.00
N ASP A 112 0.59 0.35 -2.13
CA ASP A 112 -0.69 0.97 -2.47
C ASP A 112 -0.76 2.39 -1.91
N VAL A 113 -1.84 3.12 -2.22
CA VAL A 113 -2.04 4.49 -1.72
C VAL A 113 -3.19 4.51 -0.72
N ASP A 114 -2.92 5.00 0.48
CA ASP A 114 -3.90 5.17 1.57
C ASP A 114 -4.19 6.65 1.81
N TYR A 115 -5.49 7.02 1.85
CA TYR A 115 -5.98 8.37 2.10
C TYR A 115 -6.76 8.51 3.42
N LYS A 116 -6.76 7.52 4.30
CA LYS A 116 -7.57 7.51 5.54
C LYS A 116 -7.37 8.72 6.45
N LEU A 117 -6.17 9.31 6.44
CA LEU A 117 -5.86 10.50 7.25
C LEU A 117 -6.06 11.83 6.50
N GLY A 118 -6.69 11.82 5.31
CA GLY A 118 -6.91 13.02 4.49
C GLY A 118 -5.71 13.44 3.63
N TYR A 119 -4.60 12.70 3.68
CA TYR A 119 -3.44 12.86 2.78
C TYR A 119 -2.93 11.50 2.30
N ALA A 120 -2.21 11.50 1.17
CA ALA A 120 -1.68 10.29 0.57
C ALA A 120 -0.53 9.71 1.41
N ARG A 121 -0.62 8.43 1.79
CA ARG A 121 0.46 7.64 2.39
C ARG A 121 0.70 6.40 1.54
N THR A 122 1.93 5.92 1.48
CA THR A 122 2.22 4.65 0.82
C THR A 122 1.95 3.50 1.79
N GLU A 123 0.87 2.76 1.54
CA GLU A 123 0.50 1.55 2.27
C GLU A 123 1.37 0.37 1.83
N LEU A 124 1.70 -0.50 2.78
CA LEU A 124 2.39 -1.76 2.57
C LEU A 124 1.42 -2.91 2.83
N LYS A 125 1.29 -3.81 1.84
CA LYS A 125 0.43 -4.98 1.88
C LYS A 125 1.21 -6.24 1.55
N CYS A 126 0.77 -7.38 2.08
CA CYS A 126 1.31 -8.66 1.66
C CYS A 126 0.86 -8.98 0.23
N ASN A 127 1.80 -9.16 -0.70
CA ASN A 127 1.52 -9.45 -2.12
C ASN A 127 0.78 -10.79 -2.35
N LYS A 128 0.77 -11.72 -1.37
CA LYS A 128 0.12 -13.02 -1.52
C LYS A 128 -1.33 -13.04 -1.04
N CYS A 129 -1.68 -12.28 0.00
CA CYS A 129 -3.02 -12.31 0.60
C CYS A 129 -3.71 -10.94 0.69
N GLY A 130 -3.03 -9.85 0.28
CA GLY A 130 -3.54 -8.48 0.37
C GLY A 130 -3.68 -7.94 1.79
N GLY A 131 -3.11 -8.62 2.79
CA GLY A 131 -3.18 -8.18 4.17
C GLY A 131 -2.42 -6.86 4.39
N HIS A 132 -3.07 -5.87 5.04
CA HIS A 132 -2.43 -4.63 5.45
C HIS A 132 -1.31 -4.91 6.46
N LEU A 133 -0.13 -4.36 6.22
CA LEU A 133 1.04 -4.53 7.09
C LEU A 133 1.39 -3.24 7.85
N GLY A 134 1.32 -2.11 7.18
CA GLY A 134 1.73 -0.82 7.68
C GLY A 134 1.97 0.18 6.55
N HIS A 135 2.91 1.09 6.73
CA HIS A 135 3.23 2.14 5.75
C HIS A 135 4.74 2.32 5.57
N VAL A 136 5.14 2.87 4.44
CA VAL A 136 6.53 3.26 4.20
C VAL A 136 6.66 4.79 4.23
N PHE A 137 7.74 5.24 4.88
CA PHE A 137 8.13 6.64 5.02
C PHE A 137 9.52 6.86 4.41
N LYS A 138 9.90 8.13 4.17
CA LYS A 138 11.19 8.54 3.58
C LYS A 138 12.15 9.09 4.64
N ASP A 139 12.06 8.56 5.84
CA ASP A 139 12.85 8.95 7.02
C ASP A 139 13.64 7.75 7.60
N GLY A 140 13.97 6.80 6.76
CA GLY A 140 14.82 5.66 7.10
C GLY A 140 16.31 5.98 7.01
N PRO A 141 17.20 4.98 7.30
CA PRO A 141 18.64 5.15 7.24
C PRO A 141 19.12 5.53 5.83
N GLU A 142 19.78 6.68 5.70
CA GLU A 142 20.26 7.22 4.42
C GLU A 142 21.37 6.35 3.82
N GLU A 143 22.17 5.71 4.67
CA GLU A 143 23.25 4.78 4.29
C GLU A 143 22.76 3.49 3.63
N THR A 144 21.43 3.23 3.66
CA THR A 144 20.81 2.07 3.02
C THR A 144 19.81 2.50 1.93
N THR A 145 18.52 2.54 2.25
CA THR A 145 17.48 2.85 1.27
C THR A 145 16.82 4.21 1.48
N GLY A 146 17.11 4.89 2.59
CA GLY A 146 16.39 6.09 3.03
C GLY A 146 14.91 5.84 3.35
N LYS A 147 14.48 4.57 3.36
CA LYS A 147 13.08 4.19 3.61
C LYS A 147 12.92 3.57 4.98
N ARG A 148 11.78 3.84 5.60
CA ARG A 148 11.32 3.18 6.81
C ARG A 148 10.01 2.46 6.55
N HIS A 149 10.06 1.14 6.45
CA HIS A 149 8.88 0.28 6.47
C HIS A 149 8.43 0.12 7.93
N CYS A 150 7.38 0.85 8.32
CA CYS A 150 6.80 0.82 9.66
C CYS A 150 5.66 -0.19 9.70
N ILE A 151 5.87 -1.31 10.39
CA ILE A 151 5.02 -2.51 10.29
C ILE A 151 4.38 -2.82 11.63
N ASN A 152 3.08 -3.15 11.63
CA ASN A 152 2.41 -3.62 12.83
C ASN A 152 2.96 -5.00 13.25
N SER A 153 3.34 -5.17 14.50
CA SER A 153 3.73 -6.49 15.05
C SER A 153 2.63 -7.54 14.87
N ALA A 154 1.37 -7.12 15.03
CA ALA A 154 0.21 -8.00 14.87
C ALA A 154 0.02 -8.51 13.43
N ALA A 155 0.67 -7.89 12.43
CA ALA A 155 0.70 -8.36 11.05
C ALA A 155 1.78 -9.42 10.79
N LEU A 156 2.65 -9.70 11.75
CA LEU A 156 3.84 -10.52 11.61
C LEU A 156 3.81 -11.77 12.47
N ASN A 157 4.38 -12.86 11.94
CA ASN A 157 4.96 -13.96 12.70
C ASN A 157 6.50 -13.90 12.55
N PHE A 158 7.22 -14.68 13.35
CA PHE A 158 8.68 -14.77 13.31
C PHE A 158 9.11 -16.24 13.28
N ILE A 159 10.05 -16.53 12.37
CA ILE A 159 10.70 -17.83 12.25
C ILE A 159 12.19 -17.62 12.53
N PRO A 160 12.74 -18.18 13.61
CA PRO A 160 14.17 -18.10 13.89
C PRO A 160 14.97 -18.84 12.81
N VAL A 161 16.16 -18.35 12.52
CA VAL A 161 17.17 -19.04 11.72
C VAL A 161 18.32 -19.38 12.68
N GLU A 162 18.74 -20.64 12.66
CA GLU A 162 19.87 -21.14 13.44
C GLU A 162 21.21 -20.54 13.01
#